data_1d861acc3d93bbbf6bc85a8d3e219f74
#
_entry.id   1d861acc3d93bbbf6bc85a8d3e219f74
#
_cell.length_a   1.000
_cell.length_b   1.000
_cell.length_c   1.000
_cell.angle_alpha   90.00
_cell.angle_beta   90.00
_cell.angle_gamma   90.00
#
_symmetry.space_group_name_H-M   'P 1'
#
loop_
_entity.id
_entity.type
_entity.pdbx_description
1 polymer ?
#
loop_
_entity_poly.entity_id
_entity_poly.type
_entity_poly.pdbx_seq_one_letter_code
_entity_poly.pdbx_strand_id
1 'polypeptide(L)'
;MTHFIQTLISGLSLGSIYALIALGYTMVYGIAKMLNFAHGDIIMIGAYAGIVTVNQLGLPPIVAVIVSVVICAGLGMLIEFLAYKPLRQAPPLSVLITAIGVSYLLQNLALIIFGSQQKAYPSLIELSSFTIGGVTVDGISVLTLLMTALIMVVLSFFINKTKLGKAMRAVSEDKNAASLMGISVNRTITLTFAIGSALAAFASIFYGMSYVYIKPTTGAMPGIKAFTAAVFGGIGSIPGAMLGGILLGMIEQFSKTYISTLWADAIVFGVLGLVLVVKPTGLLGKNINEKV
;
A
#
# COMPACT_ATOMS: atom_id res chain seq x y z
N MET A 1 -3.95 30.68 10.06
CA MET A 1 -2.87 30.22 9.18
C MET A 1 -2.15 28.98 9.71
N THR A 2 -1.74 28.96 10.96
CA THR A 2 -1.06 27.81 11.59
C THR A 2 -1.83 26.49 11.49
N HIS A 3 -3.13 26.49 11.80
CA HIS A 3 -4.00 25.30 11.67
C HIS A 3 -4.08 24.75 10.24
N PHE A 4 -4.13 25.61 9.23
CA PHE A 4 -4.17 25.18 7.84
C PHE A 4 -2.87 24.47 7.44
N ILE A 5 -1.71 25.07 7.78
CA ILE A 5 -0.40 24.50 7.48
C ILE A 5 -0.22 23.15 8.22
N GLN A 6 -0.66 23.07 9.48
CA GLN A 6 -0.60 21.84 10.25
C GLN A 6 -1.46 20.73 9.64
N THR A 7 -2.70 21.05 9.21
CA THR A 7 -3.57 20.11 8.51
C THR A 7 -2.96 19.64 7.20
N LEU A 8 -2.32 20.53 6.46
CA LEU A 8 -1.63 20.21 5.21
C LEU A 8 -0.46 19.23 5.43
N ILE A 9 0.38 19.47 6.45
CA ILE A 9 1.50 18.57 6.78
C ILE A 9 0.97 17.21 7.23
N SER A 10 -0.03 17.16 8.10
CA SER A 10 -0.66 15.91 8.54
C SER A 10 -1.32 15.16 7.38
N GLY A 11 -1.96 15.89 6.46
CA GLY A 11 -2.56 15.33 5.25
C GLY A 11 -1.53 14.76 4.28
N LEU A 12 -0.40 15.43 4.11
CA LEU A 12 0.73 14.94 3.31
C LEU A 12 1.34 13.67 3.94
N SER A 13 1.49 13.65 5.26
CA SER A 13 1.99 12.47 5.97
C SER A 13 1.07 11.26 5.79
N LEU A 14 -0.23 11.42 6.06
CA LEU A 14 -1.23 10.38 5.86
C LEU A 14 -1.28 9.93 4.39
N GLY A 15 -1.27 10.88 3.48
CA GLY A 15 -1.25 10.64 2.03
C GLY A 15 -0.02 9.89 1.57
N SER A 16 1.13 10.11 2.20
CA SER A 16 2.37 9.37 1.93
C SER A 16 2.24 7.89 2.30
N ILE A 17 1.60 7.57 3.43
CA ILE A 17 1.31 6.18 3.82
C ILE A 17 0.38 5.53 2.78
N TYR A 18 -0.71 6.21 2.41
CA TYR A 18 -1.63 5.72 1.39
C TYR A 18 -0.95 5.55 0.02
N ALA A 19 -0.04 6.45 -0.34
CA ALA A 19 0.74 6.34 -1.57
C ALA A 19 1.63 5.10 -1.58
N LEU A 20 2.33 4.77 -0.48
CA LEU A 20 3.12 3.54 -0.37
C LEU A 20 2.29 2.28 -0.56
N ILE A 21 1.12 2.23 0.09
CA ILE A 21 0.21 1.10 -0.03
C ILE A 21 -0.34 1.02 -1.47
N ALA A 22 -0.75 2.16 -2.03
CA ALA A 22 -1.29 2.26 -3.38
C ALA A 22 -0.26 1.87 -4.46
N LEU A 23 1.04 2.14 -4.22
CA LEU A 23 2.13 1.66 -5.07
C LEU A 23 2.17 0.13 -5.13
N GLY A 24 2.00 -0.55 -3.99
CA GLY A 24 1.92 -2.00 -3.93
C GLY A 24 0.74 -2.55 -4.73
N TYR A 25 -0.46 -1.98 -4.56
CA TYR A 25 -1.65 -2.31 -5.36
C TYR A 25 -1.42 -2.10 -6.85
N THR A 26 -0.91 -0.93 -7.20
CA THR A 26 -0.68 -0.54 -8.60
C THR A 26 0.34 -1.43 -9.28
N MET A 27 1.40 -1.86 -8.59
CA MET A 27 2.37 -2.80 -9.13
C MET A 27 1.72 -4.16 -9.43
N VAL A 28 1.02 -4.73 -8.46
CA VAL A 28 0.39 -6.05 -8.61
C VAL A 28 -0.66 -6.00 -9.71
N TYR A 29 -1.58 -5.04 -9.67
CA TYR A 29 -2.62 -4.91 -10.69
C TYR A 29 -2.04 -4.57 -12.07
N GLY A 30 -1.09 -3.65 -12.13
CA GLY A 30 -0.49 -3.22 -13.40
C GLY A 30 0.15 -4.38 -14.18
N ILE A 31 0.74 -5.35 -13.49
CA ILE A 31 1.51 -6.44 -14.08
C ILE A 31 0.70 -7.74 -14.13
N ALA A 32 0.09 -8.15 -13.01
CA ALA A 32 -0.67 -9.39 -12.94
C ALA A 32 -2.10 -9.27 -13.48
N LYS A 33 -2.65 -8.03 -13.52
CA LYS A 33 -4.06 -7.70 -13.83
C LYS A 33 -5.04 -8.38 -12.87
N MET A 34 -4.64 -8.51 -11.61
CA MET A 34 -5.43 -9.14 -10.55
C MET A 34 -5.48 -8.21 -9.34
N LEU A 35 -6.68 -8.03 -8.77
CA LEU A 35 -6.87 -7.24 -7.55
C LEU A 35 -6.52 -8.09 -6.32
N ASN A 36 -5.69 -7.55 -5.44
CA ASN A 36 -5.30 -8.22 -4.20
C ASN A 36 -5.87 -7.48 -2.97
N PHE A 37 -7.10 -7.79 -2.58
CA PHE A 37 -7.71 -7.17 -1.38
C PHE A 37 -7.04 -7.60 -0.07
N ALA A 38 -6.31 -8.72 -0.05
CA ALA A 38 -5.50 -9.11 1.10
C ALA A 38 -4.26 -8.22 1.33
N HIS A 39 -3.96 -7.28 0.40
CA HIS A 39 -2.79 -6.40 0.50
C HIS A 39 -2.81 -5.53 1.77
N GLY A 40 -3.99 -5.07 2.20
CA GLY A 40 -4.16 -4.38 3.47
C GLY A 40 -3.77 -5.24 4.68
N ASP A 41 -4.08 -6.53 4.65
CA ASP A 41 -3.75 -7.43 5.76
C ASP A 41 -2.26 -7.80 5.79
N ILE A 42 -1.55 -7.70 4.66
CA ILE A 42 -0.08 -7.79 4.65
C ILE A 42 0.53 -6.64 5.46
N ILE A 43 -0.07 -5.43 5.43
CA ILE A 43 0.35 -4.31 6.28
C ILE A 43 0.21 -4.67 7.76
N MET A 44 -0.93 -5.24 8.14
CA MET A 44 -1.17 -5.72 9.51
C MET A 44 -0.11 -6.74 9.94
N ILE A 45 0.19 -7.73 9.12
CA ILE A 45 1.22 -8.75 9.41
C ILE A 45 2.61 -8.10 9.54
N GLY A 46 2.96 -7.15 8.67
CA GLY A 46 4.20 -6.39 8.77
C GLY A 46 4.33 -5.62 10.08
N ALA A 47 3.23 -5.00 10.53
CA ALA A 47 3.20 -4.32 11.82
C ALA A 47 3.36 -5.30 13.01
N TYR A 48 2.68 -6.45 12.98
CA TYR A 48 2.89 -7.47 14.01
C TYR A 48 4.31 -8.05 13.99
N ALA A 49 4.91 -8.24 12.82
CA ALA A 49 6.31 -8.65 12.71
C ALA A 49 7.25 -7.66 13.40
N GLY A 50 7.00 -6.34 13.22
CA GLY A 50 7.72 -5.28 13.93
C GLY A 50 7.55 -5.36 15.45
N ILE A 51 6.30 -5.51 15.92
CA ILE A 51 5.98 -5.66 17.36
C ILE A 51 6.71 -6.87 17.96
N VAL A 52 6.63 -8.03 17.32
CA VAL A 52 7.27 -9.27 17.81
C VAL A 52 8.80 -9.09 17.87
N THR A 53 9.38 -8.53 16.82
CA THR A 53 10.84 -8.38 16.73
C THR A 53 11.38 -7.46 17.81
N VAL A 54 10.73 -6.33 18.09
CA VAL A 54 11.23 -5.38 19.11
C VAL A 54 10.78 -5.75 20.50
N ASN A 55 9.47 -5.98 20.70
CA ASN A 55 8.91 -6.13 22.06
C ASN A 55 9.09 -7.53 22.65
N GLN A 56 9.12 -8.59 21.82
CA GLN A 56 9.25 -9.97 22.30
C GLN A 56 10.66 -10.51 22.19
N LEU A 57 11.33 -10.23 21.05
CA LEU A 57 12.70 -10.72 20.81
C LEU A 57 13.78 -9.74 21.30
N GLY A 58 13.42 -8.48 21.65
CA GLY A 58 14.35 -7.47 22.13
C GLY A 58 15.41 -7.05 21.08
N LEU A 59 15.11 -7.25 19.79
CA LEU A 59 16.04 -6.94 18.70
C LEU A 59 15.99 -5.46 18.30
N PRO A 60 17.09 -4.92 17.77
CA PRO A 60 17.15 -3.51 17.40
C PRO A 60 16.15 -3.17 16.28
N PRO A 61 15.65 -1.91 16.24
CA PRO A 61 14.63 -1.45 15.28
C PRO A 61 14.96 -1.73 13.80
N ILE A 62 16.21 -1.64 13.42
CA ILE A 62 16.64 -1.91 12.04
C ILE A 62 16.37 -3.39 11.65
N VAL A 63 16.49 -4.31 12.59
CA VAL A 63 16.17 -5.73 12.37
C VAL A 63 14.68 -5.90 12.19
N ALA A 64 13.84 -5.16 12.94
CA ALA A 64 12.40 -5.18 12.77
C ALA A 64 11.96 -4.76 11.36
N VAL A 65 12.62 -3.75 10.79
CA VAL A 65 12.37 -3.34 9.39
C VAL A 65 12.69 -4.49 8.43
N ILE A 66 13.86 -5.09 8.56
CA ILE A 66 14.30 -6.20 7.68
C ILE A 66 13.36 -7.40 7.82
N VAL A 67 13.03 -7.80 9.04
CA VAL A 67 12.14 -8.92 9.33
C VAL A 67 10.74 -8.67 8.76
N SER A 68 10.17 -7.47 8.96
CA SER A 68 8.88 -7.09 8.38
C SER A 68 8.89 -7.19 6.85
N VAL A 69 9.94 -6.68 6.20
CA VAL A 69 10.07 -6.73 4.73
C VAL A 69 10.18 -8.18 4.25
N VAL A 70 10.99 -9.01 4.89
CA VAL A 70 11.18 -10.43 4.50
C VAL A 70 9.89 -11.22 4.70
N ILE A 71 9.21 -11.07 5.86
CA ILE A 71 7.95 -11.75 6.15
C ILE A 71 6.86 -11.32 5.16
N CYS A 72 6.68 -10.03 4.93
CA CYS A 72 5.66 -9.53 4.00
C CYS A 72 5.94 -9.97 2.56
N ALA A 73 7.19 -9.89 2.10
CA ALA A 73 7.56 -10.36 0.76
C ALA A 73 7.33 -11.85 0.60
N GLY A 74 7.72 -12.66 1.59
CA GLY A 74 7.48 -14.10 1.62
C GLY A 74 5.98 -14.43 1.65
N LEU A 75 5.20 -13.72 2.47
CA LEU A 75 3.74 -13.88 2.52
C LEU A 75 3.10 -13.49 1.19
N GLY A 76 3.54 -12.42 0.55
CA GLY A 76 3.04 -12.03 -0.76
C GLY A 76 3.31 -13.10 -1.84
N MET A 77 4.49 -13.70 -1.85
CA MET A 77 4.80 -14.83 -2.74
C MET A 77 3.94 -16.05 -2.42
N LEU A 78 3.72 -16.35 -1.15
CA LEU A 78 2.88 -17.46 -0.70
C LEU A 78 1.42 -17.29 -1.14
N ILE A 79 0.88 -16.10 -0.92
CA ILE A 79 -0.49 -15.75 -1.35
C ILE A 79 -0.61 -15.85 -2.88
N GLU A 80 0.37 -15.34 -3.62
CA GLU A 80 0.38 -15.50 -5.08
C GLU A 80 0.39 -16.97 -5.47
N PHE A 81 1.28 -17.76 -4.91
CA PHE A 81 1.44 -19.16 -5.26
C PHE A 81 0.22 -20.01 -4.95
N LEU A 82 -0.38 -19.84 -3.76
CA LEU A 82 -1.49 -20.66 -3.28
C LEU A 82 -2.85 -20.19 -3.78
N ALA A 83 -3.08 -18.87 -3.82
CA ALA A 83 -4.40 -18.31 -4.07
C ALA A 83 -4.55 -17.75 -5.49
N TYR A 84 -3.56 -17.01 -6.01
CA TYR A 84 -3.71 -16.31 -7.28
C TYR A 84 -3.23 -17.07 -8.50
N LYS A 85 -2.15 -17.83 -8.38
CA LYS A 85 -1.58 -18.60 -9.49
C LYS A 85 -2.58 -19.60 -10.09
N PRO A 86 -3.36 -20.36 -9.28
CA PRO A 86 -4.38 -21.26 -9.83
C PRO A 86 -5.52 -20.53 -10.54
N LEU A 87 -5.79 -19.28 -10.16
CA LEU A 87 -6.93 -18.49 -10.64
C LEU A 87 -6.60 -17.54 -11.80
N ARG A 88 -5.42 -17.64 -12.40
CA ARG A 88 -5.00 -16.70 -13.47
C ARG A 88 -5.84 -16.77 -14.75
N GLN A 89 -6.56 -17.88 -14.96
CA GLN A 89 -7.48 -18.07 -16.09
C GLN A 89 -8.95 -18.09 -15.62
N ALA A 90 -9.20 -17.89 -14.33
CA ALA A 90 -10.56 -17.89 -13.79
C ALA A 90 -11.25 -16.54 -14.03
N PRO A 91 -12.59 -16.50 -14.00
CA PRO A 91 -13.35 -15.26 -14.08
C PRO A 91 -12.92 -14.26 -12.99
N PRO A 92 -12.95 -12.94 -13.27
CA PRO A 92 -12.52 -11.91 -12.30
C PRO A 92 -13.25 -11.99 -10.94
N LEU A 93 -14.50 -12.45 -10.93
CA LEU A 93 -15.27 -12.64 -9.71
C LEU A 93 -14.66 -13.68 -8.78
N SER A 94 -14.18 -14.81 -9.33
CA SER A 94 -13.52 -15.86 -8.55
C SER A 94 -12.24 -15.35 -7.89
N VAL A 95 -11.47 -14.53 -8.59
CA VAL A 95 -10.26 -13.88 -8.05
C VAL A 95 -10.62 -12.94 -6.92
N LEU A 96 -11.69 -12.13 -7.10
CA LEU A 96 -12.18 -11.18 -6.10
C LEU A 96 -12.61 -11.90 -4.79
N ILE A 97 -13.44 -12.95 -4.93
CA ILE A 97 -13.91 -13.72 -3.76
C ILE A 97 -12.73 -14.38 -3.04
N THR A 98 -11.79 -14.95 -3.78
CA THR A 98 -10.58 -15.54 -3.19
C THR A 98 -9.74 -14.50 -2.45
N ALA A 99 -9.58 -13.30 -3.01
CA ALA A 99 -8.86 -12.20 -2.36
C ALA A 99 -9.50 -11.81 -1.01
N ILE A 100 -10.83 -11.73 -0.98
CA ILE A 100 -11.59 -11.47 0.26
C ILE A 100 -11.41 -12.64 1.25
N GLY A 101 -11.49 -13.88 0.76
CA GLY A 101 -11.26 -15.07 1.59
C GLY A 101 -9.88 -15.10 2.23
N VAL A 102 -8.83 -14.77 1.47
CA VAL A 102 -7.45 -14.65 1.99
C VAL A 102 -7.34 -13.53 3.02
N SER A 103 -7.98 -12.38 2.77
CA SER A 103 -8.05 -11.27 3.73
C SER A 103 -8.62 -11.73 5.07
N TYR A 104 -9.79 -12.35 5.08
CA TYR A 104 -10.41 -12.87 6.30
C TYR A 104 -9.57 -13.97 6.96
N LEU A 105 -8.93 -14.84 6.17
CA LEU A 105 -8.02 -15.86 6.71
C LEU A 105 -6.88 -15.20 7.49
N LEU A 106 -6.21 -14.19 6.93
CA LEU A 106 -5.11 -13.49 7.59
C LEU A 106 -5.57 -12.77 8.86
N GLN A 107 -6.72 -12.10 8.83
CA GLN A 107 -7.28 -11.42 9.99
C GLN A 107 -7.61 -12.41 11.13
N ASN A 108 -8.23 -13.54 10.81
CA ASN A 108 -8.58 -14.56 11.82
C ASN A 108 -7.33 -15.28 12.35
N LEU A 109 -6.34 -15.57 11.50
CA LEU A 109 -5.06 -16.09 11.96
C LEU A 109 -4.35 -15.11 12.91
N ALA A 110 -4.33 -13.83 12.57
CA ALA A 110 -3.77 -12.81 13.44
C ALA A 110 -4.54 -12.71 14.77
N LEU A 111 -5.88 -12.82 14.73
CA LEU A 111 -6.72 -12.84 15.93
C LEU A 111 -6.40 -14.04 16.85
N ILE A 112 -6.19 -15.22 16.27
CA ILE A 112 -5.84 -16.44 17.02
C ILE A 112 -4.43 -16.33 17.62
N ILE A 113 -3.45 -15.84 16.85
CA ILE A 113 -2.04 -15.80 17.26
C ILE A 113 -1.77 -14.64 18.24
N PHE A 114 -2.30 -13.45 17.95
CA PHE A 114 -1.99 -12.23 18.70
C PHE A 114 -3.09 -11.79 19.67
N GLY A 115 -4.27 -12.38 19.59
CA GLY A 115 -5.45 -12.03 20.40
C GLY A 115 -6.20 -10.81 19.82
N SER A 116 -7.36 -10.49 20.43
CA SER A 116 -8.23 -9.38 19.99
C SER A 116 -7.79 -8.01 20.52
N GLN A 117 -6.91 -7.97 21.51
CA GLN A 117 -6.47 -6.73 22.15
C GLN A 117 -5.55 -5.93 21.25
N GLN A 118 -5.69 -4.60 21.33
CA GLN A 118 -4.78 -3.69 20.65
C GLN A 118 -3.38 -3.78 21.28
N LYS A 119 -2.35 -3.88 20.44
CA LYS A 119 -0.95 -3.88 20.87
C LYS A 119 -0.28 -2.57 20.50
N ALA A 120 0.46 -1.99 21.44
CA ALA A 120 1.24 -0.80 21.18
C ALA A 120 2.39 -1.12 20.20
N TYR A 121 2.51 -0.30 19.16
CA TYR A 121 3.62 -0.39 18.23
C TYR A 121 4.86 0.26 18.85
N PRO A 122 6.03 -0.39 18.81
CA PRO A 122 7.24 0.19 19.37
C PRO A 122 7.70 1.42 18.57
N SER A 123 8.27 2.41 19.25
CA SER A 123 8.95 3.53 18.60
C SER A 123 10.24 2.99 17.95
N LEU A 124 10.22 2.77 16.62
CA LEU A 124 11.41 2.28 15.91
C LEU A 124 12.45 3.38 15.73
N ILE A 125 12.02 4.63 15.64
CA ILE A 125 12.86 5.81 15.46
C ILE A 125 12.29 6.91 16.34
N GLU A 126 13.09 7.43 17.24
CA GLU A 126 12.72 8.58 18.07
C GLU A 126 13.13 9.86 17.35
N LEU A 127 12.16 10.53 16.75
CA LEU A 127 12.33 11.84 16.12
C LEU A 127 11.55 12.88 16.91
N SER A 128 12.25 13.87 17.41
CA SER A 128 11.63 14.99 18.12
C SER A 128 10.75 15.81 17.18
N SER A 129 9.59 16.22 17.66
CA SER A 129 8.78 17.23 16.99
C SER A 129 9.49 18.59 17.10
N PHE A 130 9.47 19.37 16.03
CA PHE A 130 10.03 20.71 16.01
C PHE A 130 8.97 21.73 15.62
N THR A 131 9.08 22.94 16.17
CA THR A 131 8.10 24.01 15.93
C THR A 131 8.74 25.10 15.08
N ILE A 132 8.15 25.37 13.92
CA ILE A 132 8.58 26.45 13.02
C ILE A 132 7.41 27.43 12.86
N GLY A 133 7.57 28.68 13.25
CA GLY A 133 6.54 29.70 13.06
C GLY A 133 5.21 29.40 13.76
N GLY A 134 5.23 28.68 14.91
CA GLY A 134 4.01 28.26 15.63
C GLY A 134 3.32 27.01 15.06
N VAL A 135 3.88 26.36 14.04
CA VAL A 135 3.42 25.08 13.51
C VAL A 135 4.30 23.97 14.06
N THR A 136 3.71 23.01 14.75
CA THR A 136 4.42 21.84 15.25
C THR A 136 4.45 20.77 14.15
N VAL A 137 5.64 20.40 13.72
CA VAL A 137 5.88 19.35 12.71
C VAL A 137 6.43 18.13 13.42
N ASP A 138 5.72 17.03 13.28
CA ASP A 138 6.17 15.74 13.81
C ASP A 138 7.27 15.15 12.92
N GLY A 139 8.39 14.76 13.54
CA GLY A 139 9.55 14.22 12.82
C GLY A 139 9.24 12.94 12.05
N ILE A 140 8.32 12.09 12.55
CA ILE A 140 7.87 10.88 11.86
C ILE A 140 7.13 11.24 10.56
N SER A 141 6.33 12.31 10.57
CA SER A 141 5.62 12.79 9.37
C SER A 141 6.58 13.22 8.27
N VAL A 142 7.66 13.93 8.62
CA VAL A 142 8.69 14.33 7.64
C VAL A 142 9.45 13.11 7.12
N LEU A 143 9.84 12.22 8.01
CA LEU A 143 10.52 10.98 7.63
C LEU A 143 9.66 10.15 6.66
N THR A 144 8.37 9.99 6.96
CA THR A 144 7.41 9.25 6.13
C THR A 144 7.33 9.84 4.73
N LEU A 145 7.22 11.17 4.62
CA LEU A 145 7.17 11.86 3.33
C LEU A 145 8.46 11.65 2.51
N LEU A 146 9.61 11.87 3.14
CA LEU A 146 10.92 11.72 2.48
C LEU A 146 11.17 10.28 2.03
N MET A 147 10.88 9.31 2.91
CA MET A 147 11.06 7.89 2.58
C MET A 147 10.10 7.42 1.51
N THR A 148 8.85 7.90 1.52
CA THR A 148 7.89 7.61 0.44
C THR A 148 8.38 8.14 -0.90
N ALA A 149 8.86 9.38 -0.94
CA ALA A 149 9.43 9.96 -2.15
C ALA A 149 10.66 9.18 -2.63
N LEU A 150 11.56 8.81 -1.72
CA LEU A 150 12.74 7.99 -2.03
C LEU A 150 12.34 6.62 -2.61
N ILE A 151 11.43 5.91 -1.93
CA ILE A 151 10.95 4.59 -2.37
C ILE A 151 10.31 4.69 -3.76
N MET A 152 9.53 5.74 -4.02
CA MET A 152 8.93 5.96 -5.34
C MET A 152 10.00 6.16 -6.42
N VAL A 153 11.02 6.98 -6.17
CA VAL A 153 12.11 7.22 -7.12
C VAL A 153 12.86 5.92 -7.39
N VAL A 154 13.21 5.17 -6.34
CA VAL A 154 13.90 3.87 -6.44
C VAL A 154 13.05 2.88 -7.22
N LEU A 155 11.76 2.78 -6.93
CA LEU A 155 10.84 1.87 -7.62
C LEU A 155 10.67 2.26 -9.09
N SER A 156 10.51 3.55 -9.38
CA SER A 156 10.42 4.05 -10.76
C SER A 156 11.70 3.75 -11.54
N PHE A 157 12.86 3.99 -10.95
CA PHE A 157 14.15 3.63 -11.54
C PHE A 157 14.25 2.11 -11.78
N PHE A 158 13.90 1.30 -10.78
CA PHE A 158 13.91 -0.15 -10.86
C PHE A 158 13.06 -0.66 -12.03
N ILE A 159 11.82 -0.21 -12.16
CA ILE A 159 10.90 -0.65 -13.21
C ILE A 159 11.37 -0.17 -14.59
N ASN A 160 11.92 1.04 -14.68
CA ASN A 160 12.29 1.61 -15.98
C ASN A 160 13.67 1.16 -16.48
N LYS A 161 14.62 0.91 -15.58
CA LYS A 161 16.03 0.72 -15.95
C LYS A 161 16.53 -0.71 -15.77
N THR A 162 15.92 -1.55 -14.90
CA THR A 162 16.42 -2.91 -14.66
C THR A 162 15.87 -3.93 -15.66
N LYS A 163 16.57 -5.07 -15.80
CA LYS A 163 16.14 -6.21 -16.63
C LYS A 163 14.80 -6.78 -16.13
N LEU A 164 14.64 -6.89 -14.79
CA LEU A 164 13.41 -7.38 -14.17
C LEU A 164 12.26 -6.40 -14.40
N GLY A 165 12.47 -5.10 -14.25
CA GLY A 165 11.46 -4.09 -14.54
C GLY A 165 11.02 -4.08 -16.01
N LYS A 166 11.96 -4.32 -16.95
CA LYS A 166 11.62 -4.50 -18.37
C LYS A 166 10.76 -5.76 -18.58
N ALA A 167 11.09 -6.88 -17.91
CA ALA A 167 10.30 -8.10 -17.95
C ALA A 167 8.89 -7.87 -17.38
N MET A 168 8.76 -7.14 -16.27
CA MET A 168 7.47 -6.77 -15.68
C MET A 168 6.61 -5.96 -16.65
N ARG A 169 7.18 -4.98 -17.33
CA ARG A 169 6.46 -4.17 -18.34
C ARG A 169 6.05 -5.02 -19.55
N ALA A 170 6.92 -5.91 -20.05
CA ALA A 170 6.58 -6.81 -21.15
C ALA A 170 5.40 -7.72 -20.76
N VAL A 171 5.42 -8.31 -19.57
CA VAL A 171 4.32 -9.16 -19.05
C VAL A 171 3.03 -8.36 -18.83
N SER A 172 3.12 -7.06 -18.49
CA SER A 172 1.94 -6.21 -18.32
C SER A 172 1.23 -5.86 -19.64
N GLU A 173 1.96 -5.81 -20.75
CA GLU A 173 1.42 -5.55 -22.10
C GLU A 173 0.81 -6.82 -22.73
N ASP A 174 1.60 -7.89 -22.80
CA ASP A 174 1.15 -9.17 -23.34
C ASP A 174 1.93 -10.33 -22.71
N LYS A 175 1.22 -11.19 -21.96
CA LYS A 175 1.80 -12.36 -21.29
C LYS A 175 2.29 -13.41 -22.29
N ASN A 176 1.58 -13.62 -23.40
CA ASN A 176 1.90 -14.61 -24.40
C ASN A 176 3.13 -14.18 -25.22
N ALA A 177 3.14 -12.93 -25.71
CA ALA A 177 4.28 -12.36 -26.39
C ALA A 177 5.54 -12.35 -25.52
N ALA A 178 5.41 -11.96 -24.24
CA ALA A 178 6.52 -12.00 -23.29
C ALA A 178 7.08 -13.41 -23.11
N SER A 179 6.21 -14.44 -23.06
CA SER A 179 6.61 -15.85 -22.96
C SER A 179 7.38 -16.30 -24.20
N LEU A 180 6.93 -15.92 -25.39
CA LEU A 180 7.62 -16.24 -26.67
C LEU A 180 9.00 -15.59 -26.74
N MET A 181 9.19 -14.44 -26.11
CA MET A 181 10.50 -13.77 -25.99
C MET A 181 11.39 -14.33 -24.87
N GLY A 182 11.02 -15.48 -24.27
CA GLY A 182 11.79 -16.16 -23.23
C GLY A 182 11.65 -15.58 -21.82
N ILE A 183 10.67 -14.68 -21.58
CA ILE A 183 10.41 -14.13 -20.26
C ILE A 183 9.54 -15.10 -19.46
N SER A 184 10.02 -15.53 -18.29
CA SER A 184 9.24 -16.36 -17.37
C SER A 184 8.12 -15.55 -16.72
N VAL A 185 6.91 -15.62 -17.28
CA VAL A 185 5.72 -14.89 -16.78
C VAL A 185 5.43 -15.24 -15.32
N ASN A 186 5.52 -16.53 -14.95
CA ASN A 186 5.26 -16.99 -13.59
C ASN A 186 6.22 -16.33 -12.57
N ARG A 187 7.52 -16.41 -12.84
CA ARG A 187 8.54 -15.80 -11.97
C ARG A 187 8.38 -14.28 -11.88
N THR A 188 8.05 -13.62 -12.97
CA THR A 188 7.82 -12.18 -13.02
C THR A 188 6.64 -11.78 -12.16
N ILE A 189 5.52 -12.48 -12.22
CA ILE A 189 4.34 -12.19 -11.38
C ILE A 189 4.64 -12.45 -9.90
N THR A 190 5.26 -13.60 -9.56
CA THR A 190 5.62 -13.89 -8.16
C THR A 190 6.55 -12.82 -7.57
N LEU A 191 7.55 -12.36 -8.32
CA LEU A 191 8.42 -11.27 -7.88
C LEU A 191 7.69 -9.93 -7.77
N THR A 192 6.68 -9.69 -8.59
CA THR A 192 5.82 -8.50 -8.48
C THR A 192 5.05 -8.51 -7.17
N PHE A 193 4.47 -9.65 -6.78
CA PHE A 193 3.80 -9.80 -5.48
C PHE A 193 4.78 -9.61 -4.32
N ALA A 194 6.01 -10.16 -4.41
CA ALA A 194 7.04 -9.97 -3.40
C ALA A 194 7.39 -8.49 -3.20
N ILE A 195 7.62 -7.76 -4.30
CA ILE A 195 7.97 -6.33 -4.23
C ILE A 195 6.78 -5.50 -3.73
N GLY A 196 5.56 -5.75 -4.24
CA GLY A 196 4.36 -5.07 -3.76
C GLY A 196 4.15 -5.28 -2.25
N SER A 197 4.35 -6.50 -1.76
CA SER A 197 4.23 -6.83 -0.33
C SER A 197 5.39 -6.27 0.50
N ALA A 198 6.59 -6.13 -0.06
CA ALA A 198 7.69 -5.40 0.58
C ALA A 198 7.35 -3.91 0.76
N LEU A 199 6.68 -3.29 -0.21
CA LEU A 199 6.17 -1.91 -0.07
C LEU A 199 5.12 -1.80 1.04
N ALA A 200 4.24 -2.82 1.18
CA ALA A 200 3.29 -2.90 2.29
C ALA A 200 4.00 -2.98 3.64
N ALA A 201 5.16 -3.66 3.74
CA ALA A 201 5.96 -3.67 4.97
C ALA A 201 6.50 -2.29 5.33
N PHE A 202 7.01 -1.52 4.38
CA PHE A 202 7.40 -0.13 4.64
C PHE A 202 6.21 0.72 5.09
N ALA A 203 5.07 0.59 4.41
CA ALA A 203 3.85 1.27 4.81
C ALA A 203 3.40 0.87 6.23
N SER A 204 3.54 -0.41 6.62
CA SER A 204 3.18 -0.90 7.95
C SER A 204 4.01 -0.26 9.06
N ILE A 205 5.29 -0.02 8.80
CA ILE A 205 6.22 0.63 9.74
C ILE A 205 5.78 2.08 9.98
N PHE A 206 5.58 2.85 8.91
CA PHE A 206 5.15 4.24 9.03
C PHE A 206 3.74 4.36 9.60
N TYR A 207 2.84 3.44 9.22
CA TYR A 207 1.50 3.38 9.79
C TYR A 207 1.55 3.08 11.29
N GLY A 208 2.33 2.09 11.72
CA GLY A 208 2.48 1.71 13.12
C GLY A 208 3.05 2.84 13.98
N MET A 209 4.09 3.53 13.48
CA MET A 209 4.66 4.69 14.18
C MET A 209 3.68 5.86 14.27
N SER A 210 2.81 6.07 13.26
CA SER A 210 1.85 7.18 13.24
C SER A 210 0.61 6.90 14.08
N TYR A 211 0.11 5.66 14.12
CA TYR A 211 -1.15 5.30 14.79
C TYR A 211 -0.97 4.57 16.11
N VAL A 212 0.25 4.21 16.46
CA VAL A 212 0.68 3.64 17.75
C VAL A 212 0.01 2.30 18.15
N TYR A 213 -1.23 2.03 17.75
CA TYR A 213 -1.96 0.82 18.14
C TYR A 213 -2.32 -0.04 16.93
N ILE A 214 -2.00 -1.33 17.02
CA ILE A 214 -2.25 -2.34 16.00
C ILE A 214 -3.21 -3.40 16.54
N LYS A 215 -4.22 -3.75 15.74
CA LYS A 215 -5.19 -4.83 16.00
C LYS A 215 -5.32 -5.72 14.76
N PRO A 216 -5.89 -6.92 14.86
CA PRO A 216 -6.00 -7.85 13.72
C PRO A 216 -6.75 -7.33 12.51
N THR A 217 -7.56 -6.28 12.66
CA THR A 217 -8.30 -5.64 11.55
C THR A 217 -7.67 -4.31 11.09
N THR A 218 -6.48 -3.95 11.58
CA THR A 218 -5.86 -2.64 11.31
C THR A 218 -5.60 -2.41 9.82
N GLY A 219 -5.29 -3.45 9.05
CA GLY A 219 -4.99 -3.34 7.63
C GLY A 219 -6.19 -3.11 6.72
N ALA A 220 -7.41 -3.46 7.16
CA ALA A 220 -8.59 -3.45 6.31
C ALA A 220 -8.93 -2.06 5.74
N MET A 221 -9.15 -1.06 6.62
CA MET A 221 -9.52 0.30 6.17
C MET A 221 -8.40 1.03 5.41
N PRO A 222 -7.14 1.06 5.87
CA PRO A 222 -6.04 1.61 5.08
C PRO A 222 -5.86 0.91 3.73
N GLY A 223 -6.08 -0.42 3.68
CA GLY A 223 -6.05 -1.19 2.44
C GLY A 223 -7.10 -0.73 1.44
N ILE A 224 -8.38 -0.61 1.85
CA ILE A 224 -9.47 -0.14 0.99
C ILE A 224 -9.21 1.31 0.54
N LYS A 225 -8.79 2.20 1.43
CA LYS A 225 -8.49 3.60 1.09
C LYS A 225 -7.32 3.72 0.13
N ALA A 226 -6.28 2.92 0.30
CA ALA A 226 -5.14 2.92 -0.62
C ALA A 226 -5.49 2.30 -1.99
N PHE A 227 -6.36 1.28 -2.03
CA PHE A 227 -6.93 0.80 -3.28
C PHE A 227 -7.72 1.93 -3.97
N THR A 228 -8.57 2.64 -3.21
CA THR A 228 -9.29 3.83 -3.68
C THR A 228 -8.31 4.87 -4.24
N ALA A 229 -7.20 5.12 -3.55
CA ALA A 229 -6.15 6.03 -4.00
C ALA A 229 -5.48 5.57 -5.29
N ALA A 230 -5.19 4.27 -5.44
CA ALA A 230 -4.64 3.71 -6.66
C ALA A 230 -5.59 3.88 -7.86
N VAL A 231 -6.88 3.64 -7.65
CA VAL A 231 -7.92 3.83 -8.68
C VAL A 231 -8.11 5.31 -9.01
N PHE A 232 -8.19 6.17 -8.00
CA PHE A 232 -8.29 7.62 -8.15
C PHE A 232 -7.11 8.19 -8.95
N GLY A 233 -5.89 7.74 -8.65
CA GLY A 233 -4.68 8.15 -9.35
C GLY A 233 -4.56 7.59 -10.76
N GLY A 234 -5.21 6.47 -11.04
CA GLY A 234 -5.11 5.67 -12.27
C GLY A 234 -4.31 4.40 -12.04
N ILE A 235 -5.03 3.31 -11.76
CA ILE A 235 -4.44 2.01 -11.41
C ILE A 235 -3.53 1.50 -12.54
N GLY A 236 -2.33 1.03 -12.17
CA GLY A 236 -1.28 0.64 -13.14
C GLY A 236 -0.26 1.76 -13.44
N SER A 237 -0.52 3.00 -13.02
CA SER A 237 0.40 4.13 -13.14
C SER A 237 1.08 4.42 -11.80
N ILE A 238 2.41 4.21 -11.69
CA ILE A 238 3.17 4.50 -10.46
C ILE A 238 3.03 5.96 -10.02
N PRO A 239 3.24 6.97 -10.90
CA PRO A 239 3.02 8.36 -10.54
C PRO A 239 1.55 8.64 -10.17
N GLY A 240 0.61 7.96 -10.86
CA GLY A 240 -0.82 8.08 -10.58
C GLY A 240 -1.15 7.62 -9.16
N ALA A 241 -0.73 6.43 -8.78
CA ALA A 241 -0.98 5.88 -7.45
C ALA A 241 -0.39 6.77 -6.34
N MET A 242 0.79 7.33 -6.55
CA MET A 242 1.40 8.26 -5.59
C MET A 242 0.57 9.54 -5.44
N LEU A 243 0.23 10.19 -6.54
CA LEU A 243 -0.59 11.40 -6.51
C LEU A 243 -1.96 11.12 -5.90
N GLY A 244 -2.58 9.99 -6.28
CA GLY A 244 -3.85 9.55 -5.72
C GLY A 244 -3.77 9.35 -4.20
N GLY A 245 -2.71 8.71 -3.70
CA GLY A 245 -2.47 8.51 -2.27
C GLY A 245 -2.33 9.83 -1.51
N ILE A 246 -1.49 10.72 -2.02
CA ILE A 246 -1.26 12.04 -1.41
C ILE A 246 -2.55 12.86 -1.39
N LEU A 247 -3.25 12.97 -2.52
CA LEU A 247 -4.48 13.74 -2.61
C LEU A 247 -5.57 13.15 -1.70
N LEU A 248 -5.73 11.84 -1.66
CA LEU A 248 -6.73 11.18 -0.83
C LEU A 248 -6.44 11.38 0.66
N GLY A 249 -5.19 11.28 1.10
CA GLY A 249 -4.79 11.58 2.47
C GLY A 249 -5.02 13.04 2.84
N MET A 250 -4.77 13.96 1.92
CA MET A 250 -5.10 15.38 2.11
C MET A 250 -6.61 15.58 2.25
N ILE A 251 -7.42 15.03 1.33
CA ILE A 251 -8.89 15.14 1.38
C ILE A 251 -9.41 14.59 2.72
N GLU A 252 -8.92 13.43 3.15
CA GLU A 252 -9.31 12.84 4.42
C GLU A 252 -8.95 13.72 5.60
N GLN A 253 -7.73 14.24 5.65
CA GLN A 253 -7.26 15.06 6.76
C GLN A 253 -7.98 16.42 6.82
N PHE A 254 -8.21 17.05 5.68
CA PHE A 254 -9.00 18.28 5.62
C PHE A 254 -10.45 18.03 6.03
N SER A 255 -11.05 16.92 5.60
CA SER A 255 -12.39 16.53 6.01
C SER A 255 -12.49 16.31 7.52
N LYS A 256 -11.52 15.63 8.13
CA LYS A 256 -11.46 15.42 9.58
C LYS A 256 -11.34 16.73 10.35
N THR A 257 -10.53 17.68 9.85
CA THR A 257 -10.23 18.92 10.56
C THR A 257 -11.32 19.97 10.42
N TYR A 258 -11.91 20.12 9.22
CA TYR A 258 -12.82 21.24 8.93
C TYR A 258 -14.30 20.85 8.83
N ILE A 259 -14.61 19.57 8.66
CA ILE A 259 -15.99 19.11 8.51
C ILE A 259 -16.35 18.20 9.70
N SER A 260 -15.91 16.96 9.69
CA SER A 260 -16.13 16.00 10.78
C SER A 260 -15.35 14.72 10.54
N THR A 261 -14.81 14.14 11.61
CA THR A 261 -14.16 12.82 11.57
C THR A 261 -15.12 11.71 11.12
N LEU A 262 -16.42 11.81 11.47
CA LEU A 262 -17.43 10.83 11.10
C LEU A 262 -17.73 10.83 9.59
N TRP A 263 -17.65 11.98 8.94
CA TRP A 263 -17.93 12.13 7.52
C TRP A 263 -16.70 11.95 6.62
N ALA A 264 -15.50 11.89 7.21
CA ALA A 264 -14.25 11.84 6.45
C ALA A 264 -14.20 10.67 5.46
N ASP A 265 -14.60 9.48 5.88
CA ASP A 265 -14.62 8.30 5.02
C ASP A 265 -15.66 8.43 3.90
N ALA A 266 -16.86 8.94 4.22
CA ALA A 266 -17.90 9.17 3.22
C ALA A 266 -17.45 10.19 2.16
N ILE A 267 -16.74 11.25 2.56
CA ILE A 267 -16.19 12.25 1.65
C ILE A 267 -15.11 11.63 0.75
N VAL A 268 -14.20 10.85 1.32
CA VAL A 268 -13.12 10.17 0.60
C VAL A 268 -13.69 9.26 -0.50
N PHE A 269 -14.64 8.39 -0.15
CA PHE A 269 -15.26 7.49 -1.12
C PHE A 269 -16.21 8.22 -2.09
N GLY A 270 -16.87 9.29 -1.63
CA GLY A 270 -17.69 10.16 -2.48
C GLY A 270 -16.86 10.86 -3.56
N VAL A 271 -15.70 11.40 -3.20
CA VAL A 271 -14.75 12.01 -4.16
C VAL A 271 -14.26 10.98 -5.17
N LEU A 272 -13.95 9.74 -4.74
CA LEU A 272 -13.62 8.66 -5.68
C LEU A 272 -14.76 8.45 -6.68
N GLY A 273 -16.02 8.31 -6.19
CA GLY A 273 -17.18 8.10 -7.06
C GLY A 273 -17.33 9.22 -8.08
N LEU A 274 -17.20 10.47 -7.66
CA LEU A 274 -17.26 11.63 -8.55
C LEU A 274 -16.16 11.60 -9.62
N VAL A 275 -14.91 11.30 -9.22
CA VAL A 275 -13.79 11.24 -10.16
C VAL A 275 -13.98 10.12 -11.18
N LEU A 276 -14.45 8.94 -10.76
CA LEU A 276 -14.68 7.82 -11.69
C LEU A 276 -15.81 8.10 -12.67
N VAL A 277 -16.85 8.85 -12.27
CA VAL A 277 -17.92 9.29 -13.19
C VAL A 277 -17.39 10.26 -14.23
N VAL A 278 -16.53 11.20 -13.84
CA VAL A 278 -15.97 12.22 -14.75
C VAL A 278 -14.81 11.65 -15.58
N LYS A 279 -13.95 10.85 -14.97
CA LYS A 279 -12.74 10.28 -15.59
C LYS A 279 -12.52 8.83 -15.13
N PRO A 280 -13.15 7.85 -15.78
CA PRO A 280 -13.13 6.44 -15.34
C PRO A 280 -11.72 5.82 -15.34
N THR A 281 -10.75 6.41 -16.04
CA THR A 281 -9.35 5.96 -16.03
C THR A 281 -8.54 6.47 -14.82
N GLY A 282 -9.13 7.33 -13.98
CA GLY A 282 -8.42 8.04 -12.93
C GLY A 282 -7.59 9.22 -13.45
N LEU A 283 -6.87 9.92 -12.56
CA LEU A 283 -6.17 11.17 -12.90
C LEU A 283 -5.07 11.00 -13.96
N LEU A 284 -4.23 9.96 -13.84
CA LEU A 284 -3.09 9.68 -14.72
C LEU A 284 -3.18 8.28 -15.37
N GLY A 285 -4.36 7.68 -15.39
CA GLY A 285 -4.59 6.41 -16.08
C GLY A 285 -4.53 6.56 -17.61
N LYS A 286 -4.05 5.52 -18.28
CA LYS A 286 -4.05 5.44 -19.74
C LYS A 286 -5.34 4.80 -20.23
N ASN A 287 -5.94 5.34 -21.28
CA ASN A 287 -6.99 4.65 -22.02
C ASN A 287 -6.38 3.41 -22.67
N ILE A 288 -6.77 2.24 -22.21
CA ILE A 288 -6.44 0.98 -22.87
C ILE A 288 -7.53 0.79 -23.92
N ASN A 289 -7.23 1.18 -25.16
CA ASN A 289 -8.06 0.73 -26.28
C ASN A 289 -7.81 -0.78 -26.43
N GLU A 290 -8.79 -1.57 -26.05
CA GLU A 290 -8.79 -3.00 -26.41
C GLU A 290 -8.71 -3.05 -27.93
N LYS A 291 -7.60 -3.58 -28.44
CA LYS A 291 -7.51 -3.95 -29.85
C LYS A 291 -8.43 -5.16 -30.02
N VAL A 292 -9.58 -4.90 -30.61
CA VAL A 292 -10.50 -5.94 -31.10
C VAL A 292 -9.80 -6.78 -32.15
#